data_27f9c3ad92778342d2dfe914d4dc0e0e
#
_entry.id   27f9c3ad92778342d2dfe914d4dc0e0e
#
_cell.length_a   1.000
_cell.length_b   1.000
_cell.length_c   1.000
_cell.angle_alpha   90.00
_cell.angle_beta   90.00
_cell.angle_gamma   90.00
#
_symmetry.space_group_name_H-M   'P 1'
#
loop_
_entity.id
_entity.type
_entity.pdbx_description
1 polymer ?
#
loop_
_entity_poly.entity_id
_entity_poly.type
_entity_poly.pdbx_seq_one_letter_code
_entity_poly.pdbx_strand_id
1 'polypeptide(L)'
;MKLEQLKKYLRIEYDDEDSVILQAYNTAVSFAEEKTGVKYAENDNLYDTLICLLTTHFFDNREAISEKTRSEIPYTITSLIKAIEVRGALEND
;
A
#
# COMPACT_ATOMS: atom_id res chain seq x y z
N MET A 1 -5.59 -0.40 9.35
CA MET A 1 -4.63 0.67 9.71
C MET A 1 -5.37 1.99 9.78
N LYS A 2 -5.07 2.77 10.80
CA LYS A 2 -5.82 4.01 11.01
C LYS A 2 -5.16 5.19 10.34
N LEU A 3 -5.95 6.19 10.01
CA LEU A 3 -5.44 7.38 9.34
C LEU A 3 -4.29 8.02 10.10
N GLU A 4 -4.38 8.06 11.43
CA GLU A 4 -3.33 8.66 12.23
C GLU A 4 -2.00 7.95 12.05
N GLN A 5 -2.03 6.64 11.95
CA GLN A 5 -0.82 5.86 11.74
C GLN A 5 -0.23 6.13 10.36
N LEU A 6 -1.09 6.25 9.36
CA LEU A 6 -0.65 6.56 8.02
C LEU A 6 -0.01 7.94 7.96
N LYS A 7 -0.62 8.92 8.59
CA LYS A 7 -0.09 10.27 8.59
C LYS A 7 1.26 10.32 9.28
N LYS A 8 1.40 9.56 10.37
CA LYS A 8 2.68 9.52 11.06
C LYS A 8 3.74 8.90 10.18
N TYR A 9 3.40 7.83 9.48
CA TYR A 9 4.34 7.17 8.58
C TYR A 9 4.75 8.11 7.46
N LEU A 10 3.80 8.87 6.92
CA LEU A 10 4.06 9.81 5.84
C LEU A 10 4.66 11.12 6.32
N ARG A 11 4.73 11.32 7.65
CA ARG A 11 5.26 12.53 8.25
C ARG A 11 4.42 13.75 7.89
N ILE A 12 3.11 13.59 7.87
CA ILE A 12 2.18 14.67 7.57
C ILE A 12 1.48 15.07 8.84
N GLU A 13 1.57 16.36 9.21
CA GLU A 13 0.99 16.84 10.45
C GLU A 13 -0.24 17.70 10.23
N TYR A 14 -0.57 18.01 8.98
CA TYR A 14 -1.74 18.82 8.69
C TYR A 14 -2.87 17.95 8.16
N ASP A 15 -4.08 18.50 8.11
CA ASP A 15 -5.25 17.71 7.75
C ASP A 15 -5.78 17.99 6.35
N ASP A 16 -5.11 18.84 5.59
CA ASP A 16 -5.64 19.27 4.30
C ASP A 16 -5.77 18.15 3.28
N GLU A 17 -4.97 17.10 3.40
CA GLU A 17 -4.99 16.03 2.42
C GLU A 17 -5.44 14.70 3.00
N ASP A 18 -6.21 14.73 4.09
CA ASP A 18 -6.67 13.49 4.71
C ASP A 18 -7.44 12.62 3.74
N SER A 19 -8.32 13.21 2.92
CA SER A 19 -9.10 12.42 1.98
C SER A 19 -8.21 11.83 0.90
N VAL A 20 -7.18 12.54 0.47
CA VAL A 20 -6.24 12.04 -0.53
C VAL A 20 -5.44 10.87 0.04
N ILE A 21 -5.03 11.00 1.32
CA ILE A 21 -4.28 9.93 1.97
C ILE A 21 -5.16 8.68 2.09
N LEU A 22 -6.43 8.85 2.46
CA LEU A 22 -7.33 7.71 2.57
C LEU A 22 -7.58 7.07 1.21
N GLN A 23 -7.67 7.86 0.16
CA GLN A 23 -7.83 7.31 -1.17
C GLN A 23 -6.59 6.52 -1.59
N ALA A 24 -5.40 7.05 -1.29
CA ALA A 24 -4.17 6.33 -1.58
C ALA A 24 -4.12 5.02 -0.80
N TYR A 25 -4.57 5.05 0.46
CA TYR A 25 -4.60 3.85 1.28
C TYR A 25 -5.55 2.80 0.70
N ASN A 26 -6.76 3.22 0.33
CA ASN A 26 -7.73 2.29 -0.23
C ASN A 26 -7.22 1.70 -1.53
N THR A 27 -6.57 2.52 -2.35
CA THR A 27 -5.97 2.04 -3.60
C THR A 27 -4.86 1.04 -3.29
N ALA A 28 -4.06 1.33 -2.27
CA ALA A 28 -2.96 0.45 -1.89
C ALA A 28 -3.48 -0.92 -1.45
N VAL A 29 -4.54 -0.93 -0.66
CA VAL A 29 -5.11 -2.19 -0.19
C VAL A 29 -5.65 -2.99 -1.37
N SER A 30 -6.41 -2.34 -2.25
CA SER A 30 -6.98 -3.03 -3.41
C SER A 30 -5.88 -3.57 -4.32
N PHE A 31 -4.87 -2.75 -4.57
CA PHE A 31 -3.76 -3.16 -5.42
C PHE A 31 -3.03 -4.37 -4.81
N ALA A 32 -2.76 -4.30 -3.50
CA ALA A 32 -2.03 -5.36 -2.83
C ALA A 32 -2.83 -6.66 -2.83
N GLU A 33 -4.12 -6.59 -2.57
CA GLU A 33 -4.93 -7.80 -2.55
C GLU A 33 -5.01 -8.43 -3.93
N GLU A 34 -5.08 -7.61 -4.97
CA GLU A 34 -5.13 -8.13 -6.31
C GLU A 34 -3.79 -8.76 -6.71
N LYS A 35 -2.68 -8.12 -6.35
CA LYS A 35 -1.38 -8.61 -6.78
C LYS A 35 -0.91 -9.81 -5.95
N THR A 36 -1.23 -9.85 -4.68
CA THR A 36 -0.79 -10.98 -3.84
C THR A 36 -1.78 -12.14 -3.86
N GLY A 37 -3.02 -11.87 -4.16
CA GLY A 37 -4.06 -12.87 -4.06
C GLY A 37 -4.45 -13.18 -2.62
N VAL A 38 -3.99 -12.36 -1.67
CA VAL A 38 -4.23 -12.58 -0.25
C VAL A 38 -4.93 -11.37 0.31
N LYS A 39 -6.01 -11.58 1.06
CA LYS A 39 -6.71 -10.47 1.67
C LYS A 39 -5.88 -9.83 2.75
N TYR A 40 -5.95 -8.51 2.83
CA TYR A 40 -5.20 -7.77 3.83
C TYR A 40 -5.80 -8.03 5.22
N ALA A 41 -4.94 -8.35 6.17
CA ALA A 41 -5.32 -8.52 7.55
C ALA A 41 -4.46 -7.59 8.40
N GLU A 42 -5.10 -6.76 9.23
CA GLU A 42 -4.34 -5.85 10.06
C GLU A 42 -3.54 -6.64 11.08
N ASN A 43 -2.48 -6.01 11.57
CA ASN A 43 -1.56 -6.62 12.53
C ASN A 43 -0.67 -7.70 11.92
N ASP A 44 -0.63 -7.78 10.61
CA ASP A 44 0.31 -8.64 9.90
C ASP A 44 1.48 -7.72 9.50
N ASN A 45 2.59 -7.82 10.21
CA ASN A 45 3.69 -6.87 10.02
C ASN A 45 4.16 -6.78 8.59
N LEU A 46 4.27 -7.91 7.91
CA LEU A 46 4.75 -7.91 6.54
C LEU A 46 3.76 -7.21 5.62
N TYR A 47 2.47 -7.53 5.78
CA TYR A 47 1.45 -6.92 4.94
C TYR A 47 1.27 -5.45 5.29
N ASP A 48 1.34 -5.10 6.59
CA ASP A 48 1.25 -3.70 7.00
C ASP A 48 2.36 -2.87 6.37
N THR A 49 3.57 -3.43 6.32
CA THR A 49 4.70 -2.73 5.70
C THR A 49 4.43 -2.51 4.22
N LEU A 50 3.91 -3.53 3.53
CA LEU A 50 3.58 -3.39 2.12
C LEU A 50 2.55 -2.29 1.91
N ILE A 51 1.50 -2.27 2.75
CA ILE A 51 0.45 -1.27 2.61
C ILE A 51 1.00 0.14 2.84
N CYS A 52 1.88 0.30 3.84
CA CYS A 52 2.47 1.61 4.10
C CYS A 52 3.32 2.08 2.93
N LEU A 53 4.11 1.19 2.36
CA LEU A 53 4.96 1.55 1.23
C LEU A 53 4.13 1.87 -0.01
N LEU A 54 3.08 1.09 -0.26
CA LEU A 54 2.20 1.36 -1.40
C LEU A 54 1.43 2.66 -1.21
N THR A 55 0.94 2.92 0.00
CA THR A 55 0.23 4.15 0.27
C THR A 55 1.14 5.35 0.02
N THR A 56 2.39 5.27 0.49
CA THR A 56 3.35 6.33 0.25
C THR A 56 3.60 6.51 -1.24
N HIS A 57 3.77 5.41 -1.95
CA HIS A 57 4.03 5.46 -3.38
C HIS A 57 2.87 6.13 -4.13
N PHE A 58 1.64 5.72 -3.84
CA PHE A 58 0.49 6.29 -4.52
C PHE A 58 0.25 7.74 -4.09
N PHE A 59 0.49 8.05 -2.83
CA PHE A 59 0.32 9.43 -2.38
C PHE A 59 1.34 10.35 -3.04
N ASP A 60 2.59 9.92 -3.12
CA ASP A 60 3.65 10.73 -3.72
C ASP A 60 3.46 10.90 -5.21
N ASN A 61 2.78 9.96 -5.85
CA ASN A 61 2.57 9.99 -7.29
C ASN A 61 1.12 10.24 -7.66
N ARG A 62 0.37 10.90 -6.78
CA ARG A 62 -1.07 11.02 -6.98
C ARG A 62 -1.44 11.75 -8.26
N GLU A 63 -0.63 12.68 -8.69
CA GLU A 63 -0.92 13.39 -9.91
C GLU A 63 -0.53 12.57 -11.14
N ALA A 64 0.54 11.83 -11.03
CA ALA A 64 0.99 11.00 -12.13
C ALA A 64 0.04 9.85 -12.38
N ILE A 65 -0.59 9.35 -11.32
CA ILE A 65 -1.52 8.24 -11.47
C ILE A 65 -2.67 8.63 -12.37
N SER A 66 -3.19 9.82 -12.24
CA SER A 66 -4.31 10.21 -13.07
C SER A 66 -3.91 10.38 -14.52
N GLU A 67 -2.65 10.56 -14.80
CA GLU A 67 -2.19 10.65 -16.17
C GLU A 67 -1.60 9.35 -16.65
N LYS A 68 -1.75 8.43 -15.88
CA LYS A 68 -1.36 7.16 -16.25
C LYS A 68 0.00 6.90 -16.62
N THR A 69 0.88 7.30 -16.33
CA THR A 69 2.08 7.01 -16.83
C THR A 69 2.57 5.92 -16.13
N ARG A 70 3.30 5.33 -16.16
CA ARG A 70 3.75 4.31 -15.57
C ARG A 70 4.65 4.65 -14.56
N SER A 71 4.38 5.08 -13.43
CA SER A 71 5.25 5.13 -12.31
C SER A 71 5.71 3.73 -12.02
N GLU A 72 6.94 3.51 -12.04
CA GLU A 72 7.45 2.18 -11.76
C GLU A 72 7.31 1.85 -10.29
N ILE A 73 6.91 0.64 -10.00
CA ILE A 73 6.79 0.19 -8.63
C ILE A 73 8.19 -0.20 -8.13
N PRO A 74 8.66 0.36 -7.02
CA PRO A 74 10.00 0.03 -6.52
C PRO A 74 10.18 -1.46 -6.26
N TYR A 75 11.39 -1.92 -6.42
CA TYR A 75 11.70 -3.35 -6.25
C TYR A 75 11.34 -3.84 -4.84
N THR A 76 11.53 -2.99 -3.82
CA THR A 76 11.19 -3.37 -2.46
C THR A 76 9.72 -3.74 -2.35
N ILE A 77 8.85 -2.97 -2.98
CA ILE A 77 7.41 -3.25 -2.96
C ILE A 77 7.14 -4.55 -3.70
N THR A 78 7.77 -4.74 -4.86
CA THR A 78 7.59 -5.95 -5.65
C THR A 78 8.02 -7.18 -4.86
N SER A 79 9.13 -7.07 -4.11
CA SER A 79 9.62 -8.17 -3.30
C SER A 79 8.63 -8.53 -2.19
N LEU A 80 8.04 -7.52 -1.56
CA LEU A 80 7.06 -7.78 -0.50
C LEU A 80 5.81 -8.44 -1.07
N ILE A 81 5.37 -8.00 -2.24
CA ILE A 81 4.22 -8.61 -2.89
C ILE A 81 4.50 -10.09 -3.12
N LYS A 82 5.69 -10.39 -3.63
CA LYS A 82 6.03 -11.78 -3.92
C LYS A 82 6.08 -12.61 -2.65
N ALA A 83 6.65 -12.07 -1.58
CA ALA A 83 6.75 -12.78 -0.32
C ALA A 83 5.37 -13.12 0.24
N ILE A 84 4.43 -12.16 0.18
CA ILE A 84 3.09 -12.39 0.69
C ILE A 84 2.35 -13.38 -0.21
N GLU A 85 2.55 -13.27 -1.52
CA GLU A 85 1.92 -14.18 -2.46
C GLU A 85 2.35 -15.63 -2.20
N VAL A 86 3.65 -15.84 -2.00
CA VAL A 86 4.17 -17.18 -1.74
C VAL A 86 3.66 -17.70 -0.42
N ARG A 87 3.66 -16.86 0.62
CA ARG A 87 3.17 -17.27 1.93
C ARG A 87 1.70 -17.69 1.85
N GLY A 88 0.90 -16.92 1.11
CA GLY A 88 -0.52 -17.25 0.96
C GLY A 88 -0.72 -18.56 0.23
N ALA A 89 0.08 -18.83 -0.80
CA ALA A 89 -0.04 -20.09 -1.53
C ALA A 89 0.29 -21.28 -0.63
N LEU A 90 1.30 -21.11 0.25
CA LEU A 90 1.67 -22.19 1.16
C LEU A 90 0.60 -22.43 2.22
N GLU A 91 -0.05 -21.35 2.68
CA GLU A 91 -1.08 -21.50 3.69
C GLU A 91 -2.34 -22.14 3.15
N ASN A 92 -2.58 -22.04 1.86
CA ASN A 92 -3.78 -22.58 1.26
C ASN A 92 -3.62 -24.05 0.85
N ASP A 93 -2.47 -24.61 1.08
CA ASP A 93 -2.27 -26.02 0.86
C ASP A 93 -2.62 -26.81 2.10
#